data_6719d21dd9f8cc40f809faabdef93ae5
#
_entry.id   6719d21dd9f8cc40f809faabdef93ae5
#
_cell.length_a   1.000
_cell.length_b   1.000
_cell.length_c   1.000
_cell.angle_alpha   90.00
_cell.angle_beta   90.00
_cell.angle_gamma   90.00
#
_symmetry.space_group_name_H-M   'P 1'
#
loop_
_entity.id
_entity.type
_entity.pdbx_description
1 polymer ?
#
loop_
_entity_poly.entity_id
_entity_poly.type
_entity_poly.pdbx_seq_one_letter_code
_entity_poly.pdbx_strand_id
1 'polypeptide(L)'
;MSTNTTERADLSLGDMVVCSAYIRPSGNHFEIDNGDAGKALLWEKDATEGREIEDYESCEKFVTKTALFTGVFVGVTWLCTELFCEWNEPPYGRSGFQCSSINPKPFAIVYYAENKKRLVPMDSVKKVDR
;
A
#
# COMPACT_ATOMS: atom_id res chain seq x y z
N MET A 1 26.02 2.78 -10.51
CA MET A 1 25.66 2.91 -9.14
C MET A 1 24.20 2.48 -8.92
N SER A 2 24.05 1.65 -8.03
CA SER A 2 22.73 1.18 -7.74
C SER A 2 22.01 2.24 -6.96
N THR A 3 20.95 2.70 -7.49
CA THR A 3 20.08 3.49 -6.70
C THR A 3 19.27 2.57 -5.85
N ASN A 4 19.54 2.64 -4.64
CA ASN A 4 18.71 1.95 -3.70
C ASN A 4 17.43 2.76 -3.56
N THR A 5 16.35 2.27 -4.14
CA THR A 5 15.10 2.99 -4.08
C THR A 5 14.48 2.96 -2.69
N THR A 6 15.04 2.18 -1.77
CA THR A 6 14.52 2.13 -0.41
C THR A 6 14.99 3.30 0.44
N GLU A 7 16.05 3.96 0.01
CA GLU A 7 16.57 5.13 0.72
C GLU A 7 16.93 6.23 -0.26
N ARG A 8 16.54 7.40 0.08
CA ARG A 8 16.89 8.59 -0.68
C ARG A 8 17.90 9.36 0.14
N ALA A 9 19.17 9.17 -0.20
CA ALA A 9 20.24 9.82 0.57
C ALA A 9 20.18 11.34 0.49
N ASP A 10 19.51 11.85 -0.52
CA ASP A 10 19.36 13.30 -0.71
C ASP A 10 18.20 13.88 0.10
N LEU A 11 17.40 13.06 0.75
CA LEU A 11 16.27 13.56 1.53
C LEU A 11 16.58 13.53 3.02
N SER A 12 16.23 14.60 3.69
CA SER A 12 16.38 14.72 5.14
C SER A 12 15.08 15.24 5.74
N LEU A 13 14.89 14.91 7.00
CA LEU A 13 13.72 15.38 7.74
C LEU A 13 13.63 16.90 7.63
N GLY A 14 12.47 17.40 7.26
CA GLY A 14 12.24 18.83 7.13
C GLY A 14 12.45 19.37 5.73
N ASP A 15 12.97 18.56 4.81
CA ASP A 15 13.17 19.03 3.44
C ASP A 15 11.86 19.33 2.74
N MET A 16 11.85 20.42 1.98
CA MET A 16 10.74 20.66 1.06
C MET A 16 10.86 19.75 -0.13
N VAL A 17 9.77 19.14 -0.51
CA VAL A 17 9.74 18.19 -1.62
C VAL A 17 8.59 18.48 -2.54
N VAL A 18 8.75 18.09 -3.80
CA VAL A 18 7.67 18.08 -4.78
C VAL A 18 7.35 16.63 -5.10
N CYS A 19 6.07 16.34 -5.12
CA CYS A 19 5.58 14.98 -5.30
C CYS A 19 4.69 14.91 -6.52
N SER A 20 4.76 13.78 -7.24
CA SER A 20 3.96 13.57 -8.44
C SER A 20 2.88 12.53 -8.28
N ALA A 21 2.83 11.87 -7.13
CA ALA A 21 1.83 10.86 -6.85
C ALA A 21 1.75 10.62 -5.35
N TYR A 22 0.68 9.98 -4.93
CA TYR A 22 0.56 9.51 -3.56
C TYR A 22 -0.30 8.24 -3.57
N ILE A 23 -0.26 7.49 -2.47
CA ILE A 23 -1.10 6.30 -2.35
C ILE A 23 -2.20 6.54 -1.33
N ARG A 24 -3.28 5.81 -1.50
CA ARG A 24 -4.35 5.75 -0.51
C ARG A 24 -4.91 4.34 -0.49
N PRO A 25 -5.59 3.93 0.58
CA PRO A 25 -6.21 2.62 0.61
C PRO A 25 -7.18 2.46 -0.56
N SER A 26 -7.22 1.27 -1.12
CA SER A 26 -8.22 0.96 -2.14
C SER A 26 -9.59 1.06 -1.48
N GLY A 27 -10.49 1.81 -2.09
CA GLY A 27 -11.85 1.93 -1.59
C GLY A 27 -12.73 0.76 -1.99
N ASN A 28 -12.24 -0.08 -2.87
CA ASN A 28 -12.99 -1.21 -3.38
C ASN A 28 -12.61 -2.47 -2.63
N HIS A 29 -13.59 -3.30 -2.38
CA HIS A 29 -13.35 -4.51 -1.61
C HIS A 29 -14.29 -5.61 -2.09
N PHE A 30 -14.01 -6.82 -1.64
CA PHE A 30 -14.88 -7.96 -1.93
C PHE A 30 -14.85 -8.92 -0.75
N GLU A 31 -15.89 -9.74 -0.67
CA GLU A 31 -16.01 -10.72 0.38
C GLU A 31 -15.39 -12.04 -0.05
N ILE A 32 -14.79 -12.72 0.91
CA ILE A 32 -14.38 -14.10 0.72
C ILE A 32 -15.05 -14.93 1.80
N ASP A 33 -15.32 -16.17 1.46
CA ASP A 33 -15.88 -17.11 2.39
C ASP A 33 -14.74 -17.82 3.11
N ASN A 34 -14.62 -17.57 4.40
CA ASN A 34 -13.58 -18.19 5.23
C ASN A 34 -14.06 -19.47 5.92
N GLY A 35 -15.13 -20.06 5.41
CA GLY A 35 -15.64 -21.27 6.01
C GLY A 35 -16.13 -21.02 7.42
N ASP A 36 -15.66 -21.84 8.35
CA ASP A 36 -16.08 -21.73 9.76
C ASP A 36 -15.71 -20.39 10.39
N ALA A 37 -14.74 -19.72 9.86
CA ALA A 37 -14.34 -18.42 10.39
C ALA A 37 -15.25 -17.28 9.93
N GLY A 38 -16.19 -17.57 9.03
CA GLY A 38 -17.09 -16.56 8.50
C GLY A 38 -16.55 -15.92 7.24
N LYS A 39 -17.04 -14.73 6.96
CA LYS A 39 -16.64 -14.01 5.75
C LYS A 39 -15.66 -12.90 6.09
N ALA A 40 -14.73 -12.65 5.18
CA ALA A 40 -13.78 -11.56 5.31
C ALA A 40 -13.88 -10.66 4.08
N LEU A 41 -13.49 -9.42 4.28
CA LEU A 41 -13.44 -8.44 3.20
C LEU A 41 -11.99 -8.27 2.77
N LEU A 42 -11.77 -8.32 1.47
CA LEU A 42 -10.46 -8.05 0.90
C LEU A 42 -10.53 -6.82 0.01
N TRP A 43 -9.40 -6.15 -0.06
CA TRP A 43 -9.28 -4.95 -0.88
C TRP A 43 -8.72 -5.31 -2.23
N GLU A 44 -9.23 -4.71 -3.26
CA GLU A 44 -8.73 -4.93 -4.60
C GLU A 44 -8.63 -3.58 -5.30
N LYS A 45 -7.51 -3.40 -6.01
CA LYS A 45 -7.26 -2.16 -6.72
C LYS A 45 -8.32 -1.97 -7.80
N ASP A 46 -8.95 -0.79 -7.76
CA ASP A 46 -9.90 -0.36 -8.78
C ASP A 46 -11.10 -1.28 -8.99
N ALA A 47 -11.33 -2.20 -8.08
CA ALA A 47 -12.53 -3.03 -8.16
C ALA A 47 -13.76 -2.17 -7.85
N THR A 48 -14.84 -2.38 -8.56
CA THR A 48 -16.07 -1.65 -8.33
C THR A 48 -17.13 -2.52 -7.68
N GLU A 49 -16.89 -3.80 -7.64
CA GLU A 49 -17.82 -4.76 -7.06
C GLU A 49 -17.05 -5.85 -6.33
N GLY A 50 -17.70 -6.46 -5.38
CA GLY A 50 -17.13 -7.62 -4.72
C GLY A 50 -17.07 -8.80 -5.68
N ARG A 51 -16.08 -9.64 -5.46
CA ARG A 51 -15.94 -10.88 -6.22
C ARG A 51 -15.35 -11.97 -5.34
N GLU A 52 -15.49 -13.20 -5.79
CA GLU A 52 -14.86 -14.30 -5.09
C GLU A 52 -13.36 -14.29 -5.31
N ILE A 53 -12.64 -14.64 -4.25
CA ILE A 53 -11.19 -14.82 -4.32
C ILE A 53 -10.90 -16.26 -4.68
N GLU A 54 -10.08 -16.43 -5.66
CA GLU A 54 -9.58 -17.74 -6.02
C GLU A 54 -8.36 -18.09 -5.19
N ASP A 55 -8.10 -19.40 -5.09
CA ASP A 55 -6.95 -19.88 -4.37
C ASP A 55 -5.66 -19.30 -4.95
N TYR A 56 -4.71 -18.94 -4.09
CA TYR A 56 -3.43 -18.37 -4.46
C TYR A 56 -3.56 -17.03 -5.20
N GLU A 57 -4.50 -16.25 -4.79
CA GLU A 57 -4.72 -14.96 -5.42
C GLU A 57 -4.17 -13.84 -4.56
N SER A 58 -3.67 -12.79 -5.21
CA SER A 58 -3.26 -11.60 -4.51
C SER A 58 -4.03 -10.38 -5.01
N CYS A 59 -4.16 -9.39 -4.14
CA CYS A 59 -4.79 -8.14 -4.52
C CYS A 59 -4.06 -6.97 -3.88
N GLU A 60 -4.12 -5.82 -4.55
CA GLU A 60 -3.43 -4.63 -4.07
C GLU A 60 -4.26 -3.93 -3.01
N LYS A 61 -3.60 -3.52 -1.94
CA LYS A 61 -4.26 -2.84 -0.81
C LYS A 61 -4.38 -1.34 -1.03
N PHE A 62 -3.60 -0.78 -1.93
CA PHE A 62 -3.54 0.67 -2.16
C PHE A 62 -3.65 0.99 -3.62
N VAL A 63 -4.16 2.18 -3.91
CA VAL A 63 -4.15 2.71 -5.26
C VAL A 63 -3.23 3.92 -5.28
N THR A 64 -2.58 4.12 -6.43
CA THR A 64 -1.70 5.27 -6.62
C THR A 64 -2.49 6.35 -7.35
N LYS A 65 -2.49 7.54 -6.79
CA LYS A 65 -3.16 8.69 -7.39
C LYS A 65 -2.12 9.65 -7.92
N THR A 66 -2.26 10.05 -9.17
CA THR A 66 -1.38 11.04 -9.77
C THR A 66 -1.81 12.42 -9.31
N ALA A 67 -0.89 13.17 -8.74
CA ALA A 67 -1.16 14.54 -8.29
C ALA A 67 0.15 15.25 -8.09
N LEU A 68 0.23 16.48 -8.51
CA LEU A 68 1.42 17.30 -8.31
C LEU A 68 1.20 18.19 -7.10
N PHE A 69 2.04 18.03 -6.09
CA PHE A 69 1.92 18.83 -4.87
C PHE A 69 3.28 18.98 -4.20
N THR A 70 3.37 19.92 -3.28
CA THR A 70 4.57 20.13 -2.49
C THR A 70 4.26 19.88 -1.02
N GLY A 71 5.30 19.58 -0.27
CA GLY A 71 5.13 19.36 1.16
C GLY A 71 6.47 19.23 1.84
N VAL A 72 6.42 18.81 3.10
CA VAL A 72 7.60 18.65 3.94
C VAL A 72 7.81 17.16 4.18
N PHE A 73 9.01 16.70 3.86
CA PHE A 73 9.38 15.30 4.09
C PHE A 73 9.67 15.07 5.56
N VAL A 74 9.02 14.08 6.17
CA VAL A 74 9.21 13.81 7.59
C VAL A 74 9.68 12.38 7.89
N GLY A 75 9.89 11.58 6.88
CA GLY A 75 10.42 10.24 7.10
C GLY A 75 9.95 9.23 6.10
N VAL A 76 10.31 7.98 6.34
CA VAL A 76 9.98 6.86 5.47
C VAL A 76 9.25 5.82 6.30
N THR A 77 8.22 5.24 5.73
CA THR A 77 7.53 4.11 6.34
C THR A 77 7.47 2.95 5.35
N TRP A 78 7.46 1.75 5.88
CA TRP A 78 7.34 0.54 5.07
C TRP A 78 5.96 -0.04 5.22
N LEU A 79 5.32 -0.33 4.10
CA LEU A 79 3.99 -0.93 4.10
C LEU A 79 3.97 -2.11 3.14
N CYS A 80 3.35 -3.20 3.57
CA CYS A 80 3.04 -4.29 2.66
C CYS A 80 1.90 -3.84 1.77
N THR A 81 2.09 -3.93 0.46
CA THR A 81 1.16 -3.35 -0.51
C THR A 81 0.16 -4.34 -1.06
N GLU A 82 0.32 -5.62 -0.76
CA GLU A 82 -0.55 -6.66 -1.29
C GLU A 82 -1.04 -7.59 -0.21
N LEU A 83 -2.22 -8.13 -0.43
CA LEU A 83 -2.75 -9.26 0.33
C LEU A 83 -2.67 -10.49 -0.55
N PHE A 84 -2.04 -11.55 -0.04
CA PHE A 84 -1.99 -12.84 -0.71
C PHE A 84 -2.89 -13.80 0.04
N CYS A 85 -3.77 -14.49 -0.67
CA CYS A 85 -4.76 -15.36 -0.06
C CYS A 85 -4.63 -16.77 -0.61
N GLU A 86 -4.71 -17.75 0.27
CA GLU A 86 -4.71 -19.15 -0.13
C GLU A 86 -5.71 -19.92 0.70
N TRP A 87 -6.23 -20.97 0.12
CA TRP A 87 -7.21 -21.82 0.76
C TRP A 87 -6.51 -22.85 1.63
N ASN A 88 -7.00 -22.99 2.85
CA ASN A 88 -6.51 -24.03 3.77
C ASN A 88 -7.60 -25.04 4.03
N GLU A 89 -7.19 -26.30 4.08
CA GLU A 89 -8.10 -27.39 4.33
C GLU A 89 -7.63 -28.25 5.52
N PRO A 90 -8.59 -28.97 6.16
CA PRO A 90 -8.24 -29.91 7.17
C PRO A 90 -7.23 -30.92 6.64
N PRO A 91 -6.39 -31.57 7.51
CA PRO A 91 -6.53 -31.59 8.96
C PRO A 91 -5.81 -30.45 9.67
N TYR A 92 -5.24 -29.50 8.95
CA TYR A 92 -4.38 -28.50 9.56
C TYR A 92 -5.16 -27.25 9.93
N GLY A 93 -6.33 -27.41 10.49
CA GLY A 93 -7.11 -26.29 10.94
C GLY A 93 -8.46 -26.25 10.23
N ARG A 94 -9.09 -25.07 10.27
CA ARG A 94 -10.39 -24.89 9.65
C ARG A 94 -10.23 -24.65 8.16
N SER A 95 -11.24 -25.09 7.39
CA SER A 95 -11.32 -24.70 6.01
C SER A 95 -11.54 -23.20 5.91
N GLY A 96 -10.87 -22.57 4.98
CA GLY A 96 -11.05 -21.15 4.74
C GLY A 96 -9.81 -20.54 4.12
N PHE A 97 -9.92 -19.28 3.72
CA PHE A 97 -8.79 -18.55 3.19
C PHE A 97 -7.93 -18.03 4.32
N GLN A 98 -6.62 -18.14 4.13
CA GLN A 98 -5.66 -17.42 4.95
C GLN A 98 -5.02 -16.35 4.11
N CYS A 99 -4.95 -15.14 4.64
CA CYS A 99 -4.41 -14.02 3.92
C CYS A 99 -3.23 -13.44 4.67
N SER A 100 -2.19 -13.10 3.92
CA SER A 100 -0.98 -12.51 4.47
C SER A 100 -0.68 -11.22 3.75
N SER A 101 -0.22 -10.22 4.49
CA SER A 101 0.26 -9.00 3.86
C SER A 101 1.67 -9.23 3.35
N ILE A 102 1.90 -8.95 2.09
CA ILE A 102 3.17 -9.21 1.44
C ILE A 102 3.62 -8.00 0.65
N ASN A 103 4.81 -8.10 0.10
CA ASN A 103 5.40 -7.11 -0.80
C ASN A 103 5.60 -5.76 -0.12
N PRO A 104 6.47 -5.70 0.89
CA PRO A 104 6.74 -4.44 1.58
C PRO A 104 7.47 -3.46 0.67
N LYS A 105 7.07 -2.21 0.71
CA LYS A 105 7.69 -1.14 -0.05
C LYS A 105 7.82 0.10 0.81
N PRO A 106 8.83 0.91 0.57
CA PRO A 106 9.01 2.16 1.32
C PRO A 106 8.20 3.29 0.70
N PHE A 107 7.67 4.13 1.56
CA PHE A 107 6.94 5.33 1.16
C PHE A 107 7.40 6.51 1.97
N ALA A 108 7.51 7.65 1.32
CA ALA A 108 7.83 8.89 1.99
C ALA A 108 6.58 9.42 2.68
N ILE A 109 6.75 9.91 3.90
CA ILE A 109 5.69 10.58 4.62
C ILE A 109 5.87 12.07 4.36
N VAL A 110 4.87 12.69 3.74
CA VAL A 110 4.96 14.10 3.32
C VAL A 110 3.75 14.86 3.88
N TYR A 111 4.02 15.90 4.64
CA TYR A 111 2.97 16.79 5.11
C TYR A 111 2.78 17.89 4.10
N TYR A 112 1.59 18.00 3.54
CA TYR A 112 1.29 18.99 2.50
C TYR A 112 0.43 20.12 3.02
N ALA A 113 -0.08 19.99 4.23
CA ALA A 113 -0.83 21.04 4.92
C ALA A 113 -0.79 20.74 6.40
N GLU A 114 -1.25 21.66 7.21
CA GLU A 114 -1.27 21.47 8.66
C GLU A 114 -2.08 20.23 9.01
N ASN A 115 -1.45 19.32 9.72
CA ASN A 115 -2.06 18.06 10.16
C ASN A 115 -2.55 17.16 9.03
N LYS A 116 -2.07 17.38 7.80
CA LYS A 116 -2.45 16.54 6.65
C LYS A 116 -1.23 15.97 5.99
N LYS A 117 -1.19 14.65 5.89
CA LYS A 117 -0.05 13.95 5.30
C LYS A 117 -0.51 13.01 4.21
N ARG A 118 0.41 12.71 3.33
CA ARG A 118 0.25 11.70 2.30
C ARG A 118 1.44 10.77 2.31
N LEU A 119 1.21 9.54 1.88
CA LEU A 119 2.28 8.58 1.67
C LEU A 119 2.59 8.59 0.18
N VAL A 120 3.85 8.78 -0.14
CA VAL A 120 4.30 9.00 -1.52
C VAL A 120 5.29 7.91 -1.90
N PRO A 121 5.10 7.24 -3.04
CA PRO A 121 6.12 6.29 -3.51
C PRO A 121 7.47 6.98 -3.60
N MET A 122 8.52 6.28 -3.20
CA MET A 122 9.85 6.90 -3.11
C MET A 122 10.34 7.47 -4.43
N ASP A 123 9.94 6.89 -5.55
CA ASP A 123 10.34 7.40 -6.85
C ASP A 123 9.48 8.56 -7.34
N SER A 124 8.48 8.94 -6.56
CA SER A 124 7.60 10.07 -6.90
C SER A 124 7.85 11.30 -6.05
N VAL A 125 8.89 11.29 -5.24
CA VAL A 125 9.24 12.40 -4.38
C VAL A 125 10.60 12.96 -4.78
N LYS A 126 10.71 14.27 -4.82
CA LYS A 126 11.92 14.96 -5.23
C LYS A 126 12.19 16.13 -4.33
N LYS A 127 13.43 16.28 -3.90
CA LYS A 127 13.81 17.44 -3.12
C LYS A 127 13.71 18.70 -3.97
N VAL A 128 13.18 19.75 -3.38
CA VAL A 128 13.13 21.05 -4.07
C VAL A 128 14.52 21.65 -4.01
N ASP A 129 15.05 21.95 -5.20
CA ASP A 129 16.34 22.62 -5.29
C ASP A 129 16.15 24.12 -5.12
N ARG A 130 17.15 24.74 -4.52
CA ARG A 130 17.13 26.18 -4.31
C ARG A 130 18.22 26.86 -5.10
#